data_c4cd2f7b5099b4c29224acaaa0aee29d
#
_entry.id   c4cd2f7b5099b4c29224acaaa0aee29d
#
_cell.length_a   1.000
_cell.length_b   1.000
_cell.length_c   1.000
_cell.angle_alpha   90.00
_cell.angle_beta   90.00
_cell.angle_gamma   90.00
#
_symmetry.space_group_name_H-M   'P 1'
#
loop_
_entity.id
_entity.type
_entity.pdbx_description
1 polymer ?
#
loop_
_entity_poly.entity_id
_entity_poly.type
_entity_poly.pdbx_seq_one_letter_code
_entity_poly.pdbx_strand_id
1 'polypeptide(L)'
;MVHIKWMLGQIEHREVITLGRVYNFSAGPSMLPEAVLKRAAAEMLDYQGTGESVMEMSHRSKEYQAIIDHCEALLREVMKIPDNYKVLFLQGGASQQFAMVPMNLMKNRVADYIITGQWAKKAHKEASIYGKANAIASSADKTFSYIPDCSDLPVSEDADYVYICENNTIYG
;
A
#
# COMPACT_ATOMS: atom_id res chain seq x y z
N MET A 1 -7.65 38.36 16.65
CA MET A 1 -8.45 38.36 15.38
C MET A 1 -7.81 39.19 14.25
N VAL A 2 -6.62 39.74 14.42
CA VAL A 2 -5.95 40.63 13.45
C VAL A 2 -4.83 39.89 12.65
N HIS A 3 -4.32 38.72 13.13
CA HIS A 3 -3.21 38.04 12.48
C HIS A 3 -3.61 37.09 11.30
N ILE A 4 -4.86 36.66 11.24
CA ILE A 4 -5.33 35.74 10.17
C ILE A 4 -5.56 36.50 8.85
N LYS A 5 -5.93 37.77 8.92
CA LYS A 5 -6.17 38.61 7.72
C LYS A 5 -4.90 38.91 6.92
N TRP A 6 -3.73 38.86 7.55
CA TRP A 6 -2.45 39.11 6.90
C TRP A 6 -1.93 37.94 6.08
N MET A 7 -2.26 36.71 6.49
CA MET A 7 -1.84 35.51 5.76
C MET A 7 -2.69 35.26 4.50
N LEU A 8 -3.95 35.64 4.48
CA LEU A 8 -4.85 35.46 3.33
C LEU A 8 -4.59 36.44 2.19
N GLY A 9 -4.09 37.67 2.48
CA GLY A 9 -3.78 38.68 1.46
C GLY A 9 -2.51 38.42 0.64
N GLN A 10 -1.67 37.48 1.03
CA GLN A 10 -0.43 37.15 0.29
C GLN A 10 -0.59 35.95 -0.66
N ILE A 11 -1.75 35.33 -0.69
CA ILE A 11 -1.98 34.11 -1.54
C ILE A 11 -2.51 34.50 -2.93
N GLU A 12 -3.02 35.75 -3.10
CA GLU A 12 -3.72 36.16 -4.33
C GLU A 12 -2.82 36.55 -5.53
N HIS A 13 -1.49 36.60 -5.41
CA HIS A 13 -0.60 37.01 -6.50
C HIS A 13 0.64 36.12 -6.67
N ARG A 14 0.52 34.80 -6.49
CA ARG A 14 1.48 33.89 -7.12
C ARG A 14 0.96 33.58 -8.52
N GLU A 15 1.61 34.18 -9.54
CA GLU A 15 1.55 33.63 -10.89
C GLU A 15 1.74 32.12 -10.78
N VAL A 16 0.71 31.37 -11.14
CA VAL A 16 0.83 29.92 -11.29
C VAL A 16 1.78 29.70 -12.44
N ILE A 17 3.07 29.59 -12.12
CA ILE A 17 4.03 29.08 -13.10
C ILE A 17 3.52 27.69 -13.46
N THR A 18 2.92 27.56 -14.61
CA THR A 18 2.49 26.29 -15.18
C THR A 18 3.76 25.53 -15.57
N LEU A 19 4.46 25.02 -14.58
CA LEU A 19 5.50 24.02 -14.80
C LEU A 19 4.81 22.81 -15.41
N GLY A 20 5.25 22.41 -16.59
CA GLY A 20 4.77 21.17 -17.21
C GLY A 20 4.93 20.02 -16.22
N ARG A 21 3.95 19.09 -16.18
CA ARG A 21 4.03 17.93 -15.29
C ARG A 21 5.21 17.04 -15.68
N VAL A 22 6.02 16.68 -14.69
CA VAL A 22 7.12 15.73 -14.86
C VAL A 22 6.59 14.29 -14.83
N TYR A 23 7.23 13.40 -15.60
CA TYR A 23 7.00 11.97 -15.50
C TYR A 23 7.69 11.44 -14.24
N ASN A 24 6.90 11.16 -13.19
CA ASN A 24 7.39 10.65 -11.92
C ASN A 24 7.13 9.14 -11.82
N PHE A 25 8.18 8.35 -11.82
CA PHE A 25 8.16 6.89 -11.69
C PHE A 25 8.67 6.42 -10.31
N SER A 26 8.67 7.28 -9.30
CA SER A 26 9.07 6.89 -7.94
C SER A 26 8.20 5.76 -7.42
N ALA A 27 8.81 4.77 -6.79
CA ALA A 27 8.11 3.64 -6.19
C ALA A 27 7.20 4.12 -5.04
N GLY A 28 5.91 3.88 -5.16
CA GLY A 28 4.88 4.36 -4.24
C GLY A 28 4.32 5.73 -4.65
N PRO A 29 5.01 6.87 -4.42
CA PRO A 29 4.48 8.21 -4.74
C PRO A 29 4.67 8.57 -6.21
N SER A 30 4.17 7.77 -7.13
CA SER A 30 4.31 7.99 -8.56
C SER A 30 3.27 8.99 -9.11
N MET A 31 3.36 9.30 -10.38
CA MET A 31 2.45 10.20 -11.07
C MET A 31 1.02 9.66 -11.07
N LEU A 32 0.07 10.49 -10.67
CA LEU A 32 -1.36 10.19 -10.80
C LEU A 32 -1.92 10.73 -12.12
N PRO A 33 -2.96 10.12 -12.69
CA PRO A 33 -3.68 10.67 -13.84
C PRO A 33 -4.17 12.09 -13.56
N GLU A 34 -4.01 12.99 -14.54
CA GLU A 34 -4.38 14.39 -14.36
C GLU A 34 -5.88 14.58 -14.11
N ALA A 35 -6.72 13.76 -14.74
CA ALA A 35 -8.16 13.80 -14.50
C ALA A 35 -8.54 13.50 -13.03
N VAL A 36 -7.81 12.58 -12.39
CA VAL A 36 -7.99 12.27 -10.95
C VAL A 36 -7.61 13.46 -10.08
N LEU A 37 -6.48 14.12 -10.37
CA LEU A 37 -6.03 15.29 -9.62
C LEU A 37 -6.97 16.48 -9.79
N LYS A 38 -7.48 16.72 -11.01
CA LYS A 38 -8.46 17.77 -11.27
C LYS A 38 -9.76 17.53 -10.52
N ARG A 39 -10.24 16.29 -10.51
CA ARG A 39 -11.43 15.91 -9.75
C ARG A 39 -11.20 16.08 -8.24
N ALA A 40 -10.11 15.57 -7.71
CA ALA A 40 -9.77 15.74 -6.29
C ALA A 40 -9.67 17.22 -5.89
N ALA A 41 -9.08 18.06 -6.74
CA ALA A 41 -9.01 19.51 -6.49
C ALA A 41 -10.39 20.17 -6.51
N ALA A 42 -11.27 19.78 -7.42
CA ALA A 42 -12.62 20.32 -7.50
C ALA A 42 -13.52 19.94 -6.31
N GLU A 43 -13.32 18.74 -5.78
CA GLU A 43 -14.08 18.19 -4.64
C GLU A 43 -13.39 18.46 -3.28
N MET A 44 -12.26 19.20 -3.25
CA MET A 44 -11.43 19.37 -2.05
C MET A 44 -12.14 20.12 -0.93
N LEU A 45 -12.97 21.12 -1.24
CA LEU A 45 -13.70 21.93 -0.27
C LEU A 45 -15.14 21.45 -0.05
N ASP A 46 -15.73 20.80 -1.04
CA ASP A 46 -17.12 20.36 -1.01
C ASP A 46 -17.28 19.10 -1.86
N TYR A 47 -17.34 17.96 -1.22
CA TYR A 47 -17.56 16.69 -1.89
C TYR A 47 -19.04 16.55 -2.25
N GLN A 48 -19.34 16.71 -3.54
CA GLN A 48 -20.68 16.48 -4.12
C GLN A 48 -21.84 17.24 -3.42
N GLY A 49 -21.57 18.44 -2.91
CA GLY A 49 -22.58 19.27 -2.26
C GLY A 49 -22.84 18.93 -0.78
N THR A 50 -21.97 18.17 -0.14
CA THR A 50 -22.09 17.84 1.30
C THR A 50 -21.70 18.99 2.20
N GLY A 51 -20.99 19.99 1.67
CA GLY A 51 -20.47 21.13 2.41
C GLY A 51 -19.18 20.82 3.19
N GLU A 52 -18.59 19.64 2.99
CA GLU A 52 -17.35 19.22 3.65
C GLU A 52 -16.41 18.46 2.70
N SER A 53 -15.13 18.49 2.98
CA SER A 53 -14.11 17.69 2.31
C SER A 53 -14.21 16.22 2.72
N VAL A 54 -13.85 15.30 1.82
CA VAL A 54 -13.67 13.89 2.19
C VAL A 54 -12.68 13.71 3.36
N MET A 55 -11.68 14.61 3.48
CA MET A 55 -10.70 14.59 4.58
C MET A 55 -11.30 14.98 5.94
N GLU A 56 -12.45 15.65 5.94
CA GLU A 56 -13.16 16.12 7.16
C GLU A 56 -14.29 15.17 7.55
N MET A 57 -14.70 14.27 6.66
CA MET A 57 -15.80 13.35 6.88
C MET A 57 -15.51 12.34 7.99
N SER A 58 -16.52 12.07 8.80
CA SER A 58 -16.48 10.93 9.69
C SER A 58 -16.49 9.62 8.87
N HIS A 59 -15.60 8.68 9.20
CA HIS A 59 -15.63 7.35 8.59
C HIS A 59 -16.91 6.55 8.88
N ARG A 60 -17.80 7.07 9.72
CA ARG A 60 -19.12 6.50 10.05
C ARG A 60 -20.28 7.20 9.31
N SER A 61 -19.99 8.26 8.56
CA SER A 61 -21.04 8.93 7.78
C SER A 61 -21.50 8.07 6.62
N LYS A 62 -22.71 8.31 6.14
CA LYS A 62 -23.27 7.61 4.98
C LYS A 62 -22.50 7.94 3.70
N GLU A 63 -22.06 9.18 3.59
CA GLU A 63 -21.29 9.70 2.46
C GLU A 63 -19.95 8.99 2.35
N TYR A 64 -19.23 8.85 3.49
CA TYR A 64 -17.97 8.14 3.52
C TYR A 64 -18.16 6.63 3.27
N GLN A 65 -19.20 6.02 3.84
CA GLN A 65 -19.52 4.61 3.59
C GLN A 65 -19.75 4.36 2.10
N ALA A 66 -20.50 5.24 1.42
CA ALA A 66 -20.73 5.12 -0.02
C ALA A 66 -19.40 5.20 -0.84
N ILE A 67 -18.44 6.03 -0.40
CA ILE A 67 -17.12 6.11 -1.04
C ILE A 67 -16.37 4.78 -0.89
N ILE A 68 -16.35 4.20 0.30
CA ILE A 68 -15.63 2.94 0.57
C ILE A 68 -16.29 1.77 -0.15
N ASP A 69 -17.61 1.67 -0.13
CA ASP A 69 -18.35 0.61 -0.83
C ASP A 69 -18.09 0.66 -2.34
N HIS A 70 -18.11 1.87 -2.92
CA HIS A 70 -17.78 2.05 -4.33
C HIS A 70 -16.31 1.72 -4.64
N CYS A 71 -15.39 2.10 -3.77
CA CYS A 71 -13.96 1.77 -3.89
C CYS A 71 -13.76 0.24 -3.88
N GLU A 72 -14.39 -0.49 -2.97
CA GLU A 72 -14.31 -1.96 -2.93
C GLU A 72 -14.90 -2.59 -4.18
N ALA A 73 -16.08 -2.10 -4.64
CA ALA A 73 -16.70 -2.61 -5.85
C ALA A 73 -15.80 -2.44 -7.08
N LEU A 74 -15.22 -1.25 -7.26
CA LEU A 74 -14.28 -0.98 -8.34
C LEU A 74 -13.02 -1.84 -8.26
N LEU A 75 -12.46 -2.02 -7.05
CA LEU A 75 -11.29 -2.86 -6.85
C LEU A 75 -11.58 -4.32 -7.24
N ARG A 76 -12.75 -4.85 -6.85
CA ARG A 76 -13.19 -6.19 -7.24
C ARG A 76 -13.34 -6.33 -8.75
N GLU A 77 -13.94 -5.34 -9.40
CA GLU A 77 -14.12 -5.33 -10.85
C GLU A 77 -12.79 -5.32 -11.60
N VAL A 78 -11.90 -4.36 -11.26
CA VAL A 78 -10.63 -4.14 -11.96
C VAL A 78 -9.66 -5.30 -11.75
N MET A 79 -9.58 -5.82 -10.53
CA MET A 79 -8.69 -6.93 -10.18
C MET A 79 -9.32 -8.31 -10.37
N LYS A 80 -10.61 -8.37 -10.76
CA LYS A 80 -11.39 -9.62 -10.92
C LYS A 80 -11.34 -10.48 -9.66
N ILE A 81 -11.54 -9.85 -8.48
CA ILE A 81 -11.49 -10.54 -7.19
C ILE A 81 -12.74 -11.41 -7.03
N PRO A 82 -12.61 -12.74 -6.85
CA PRO A 82 -13.74 -13.63 -6.64
C PRO A 82 -14.49 -13.35 -5.33
N ASP A 83 -15.78 -13.67 -5.27
CA ASP A 83 -16.65 -13.37 -4.10
C ASP A 83 -16.24 -14.13 -2.83
N ASN A 84 -15.51 -15.25 -2.96
CA ASN A 84 -14.98 -16.01 -1.81
C ASN A 84 -13.76 -15.35 -1.15
N TYR A 85 -13.22 -14.25 -1.70
CA TYR A 85 -12.18 -13.44 -1.08
C TYR A 85 -12.76 -12.23 -0.36
N LYS A 86 -12.15 -11.86 0.77
CA LYS A 86 -12.45 -10.61 1.47
C LYS A 86 -11.45 -9.53 1.08
N VAL A 87 -11.95 -8.31 0.84
CA VAL A 87 -11.11 -7.12 0.70
C VAL A 87 -11.03 -6.42 2.05
N LEU A 88 -9.83 -6.11 2.49
CA LEU A 88 -9.59 -5.45 3.77
C LEU A 88 -8.74 -4.20 3.53
N PHE A 89 -9.26 -3.04 3.94
CA PHE A 89 -8.52 -1.79 3.96
C PHE A 89 -7.85 -1.63 5.33
N LEU A 90 -6.55 -1.93 5.41
CA LEU A 90 -5.80 -1.94 6.66
C LEU A 90 -4.79 -0.79 6.70
N GLN A 91 -4.68 -0.16 7.84
CA GLN A 91 -3.65 0.85 8.11
C GLN A 91 -2.27 0.22 8.37
N GLY A 92 -1.23 1.07 8.43
CA GLY A 92 0.14 0.66 8.82
C GLY A 92 1.04 0.29 7.66
N GLY A 93 0.53 0.28 6.43
CA GLY A 93 1.28 -0.06 5.23
C GLY A 93 1.85 -1.48 5.23
N ALA A 94 2.66 -1.81 4.22
CA ALA A 94 3.25 -3.14 4.07
C ALA A 94 4.19 -3.52 5.24
N SER A 95 4.86 -2.56 5.85
CA SER A 95 5.77 -2.85 6.97
C SER A 95 5.04 -3.40 8.20
N GLN A 96 3.83 -2.91 8.48
CA GLN A 96 3.02 -3.47 9.57
C GLN A 96 2.50 -4.86 9.24
N GLN A 97 2.25 -5.16 7.96
CA GLN A 97 1.83 -6.49 7.52
C GLN A 97 2.92 -7.56 7.77
N PHE A 98 4.20 -7.17 7.80
CA PHE A 98 5.26 -8.11 8.17
C PHE A 98 5.09 -8.71 9.56
N ALA A 99 4.47 -7.97 10.48
CA ALA A 99 4.08 -8.45 11.80
C ALA A 99 2.68 -9.08 11.82
N MET A 100 1.69 -8.43 11.16
CA MET A 100 0.29 -8.87 11.20
C MET A 100 0.08 -10.24 10.54
N VAL A 101 0.78 -10.53 9.46
CA VAL A 101 0.70 -11.84 8.78
C VAL A 101 1.11 -12.98 9.72
N PRO A 102 2.32 -13.00 10.30
CA PRO A 102 2.69 -14.08 11.24
C PRO A 102 1.81 -14.09 12.49
N MET A 103 1.41 -12.96 13.04
CA MET A 103 0.52 -12.91 14.21
C MET A 103 -0.83 -13.60 13.97
N ASN A 104 -1.35 -13.55 12.75
CA ASN A 104 -2.66 -14.10 12.42
C ASN A 104 -2.61 -15.49 11.79
N LEU A 105 -1.57 -15.81 11.03
CA LEU A 105 -1.51 -17.03 10.23
C LEU A 105 -0.60 -18.11 10.80
N MET A 106 0.40 -17.74 11.63
CA MET A 106 1.46 -18.64 12.10
C MET A 106 0.98 -19.53 13.28
N LYS A 107 0.07 -20.46 13.01
CA LYS A 107 -0.56 -21.34 14.00
C LYS A 107 0.40 -22.42 14.53
N ASN A 108 1.12 -23.10 13.61
CA ASN A 108 2.15 -24.08 13.94
C ASN A 108 3.48 -23.40 14.30
N ARG A 109 3.53 -22.07 14.17
CA ARG A 109 4.72 -21.25 14.37
C ARG A 109 5.87 -21.58 13.41
N VAL A 110 5.55 -22.06 12.21
CA VAL A 110 6.49 -22.33 11.12
C VAL A 110 6.00 -21.64 9.86
N ALA A 111 6.89 -20.94 9.17
CA ALA A 111 6.62 -20.35 7.86
C ALA A 111 7.87 -20.32 7.00
N ASP A 112 7.68 -20.43 5.69
CA ASP A 112 8.76 -20.45 4.73
C ASP A 112 8.80 -19.16 3.90
N TYR A 113 10.01 -18.67 3.64
CA TYR A 113 10.26 -17.39 3.01
C TYR A 113 11.18 -17.53 1.82
N ILE A 114 10.79 -16.91 0.69
CA ILE A 114 11.65 -16.72 -0.48
C ILE A 114 12.19 -15.29 -0.43
N ILE A 115 13.51 -15.15 -0.27
CA ILE A 115 14.16 -13.86 0.00
C ILE A 115 14.79 -13.31 -1.27
N THR A 116 14.05 -12.46 -1.96
CA THR A 116 14.46 -11.83 -3.24
C THR A 116 14.74 -10.34 -3.12
N GLY A 117 14.89 -9.80 -1.91
CA GLY A 117 15.21 -8.41 -1.69
C GLY A 117 15.14 -7.97 -0.24
N GLN A 118 15.35 -6.67 -0.01
CA GLN A 118 15.37 -6.11 1.34
C GLN A 118 14.00 -6.17 2.04
N TRP A 119 12.91 -6.03 1.30
CA TRP A 119 11.58 -6.12 1.89
C TRP A 119 11.25 -7.54 2.32
N ALA A 120 11.57 -8.54 1.49
CA ALA A 120 11.45 -9.96 1.85
C ALA A 120 12.33 -10.29 3.07
N LYS A 121 13.56 -9.77 3.12
CA LYS A 121 14.48 -9.94 4.27
C LYS A 121 13.91 -9.33 5.55
N LYS A 122 13.30 -8.13 5.48
CA LYS A 122 12.65 -7.51 6.63
C LYS A 122 11.44 -8.32 7.11
N ALA A 123 10.61 -8.80 6.18
CA ALA A 123 9.47 -9.64 6.51
C ALA A 123 9.88 -10.94 7.20
N HIS A 124 10.91 -11.63 6.69
CA HIS A 124 11.49 -12.82 7.31
C HIS A 124 12.02 -12.54 8.72
N LYS A 125 12.76 -11.44 8.90
CA LYS A 125 13.27 -11.04 10.22
C LYS A 125 12.15 -10.79 11.22
N GLU A 126 11.07 -10.11 10.78
CA GLU A 126 9.91 -9.84 11.63
C GLU A 126 9.19 -11.14 12.02
N ALA A 127 8.94 -12.03 11.06
CA ALA A 127 8.30 -13.32 11.33
C ALA A 127 9.08 -14.20 12.30
N SER A 128 10.40 -14.10 12.32
CA SER A 128 11.28 -14.84 13.24
C SER A 128 11.05 -14.47 14.72
N ILE A 129 10.36 -13.36 15.00
CA ILE A 129 9.95 -12.98 16.37
C ILE A 129 8.78 -13.84 16.83
N TYR A 130 7.92 -14.27 15.92
CA TYR A 130 6.67 -15.00 16.22
C TYR A 130 6.83 -16.51 16.16
N GLY A 131 7.80 -17.01 15.38
CA GLY A 131 8.02 -18.43 15.22
C GLY A 131 9.27 -18.75 14.41
N LYS A 132 9.36 -19.98 13.90
CA LYS A 132 10.42 -20.42 13.02
C LYS A 132 10.14 -19.94 11.61
N ALA A 133 10.90 -18.96 11.12
CA ALA A 133 10.87 -18.52 9.74
C ALA A 133 12.06 -19.12 8.98
N ASN A 134 11.80 -19.98 7.99
CA ASN A 134 12.82 -20.62 7.19
C ASN A 134 13.06 -19.82 5.91
N ALA A 135 14.30 -19.51 5.58
CA ALA A 135 14.65 -18.98 4.27
C ALA A 135 14.88 -20.17 3.32
N ILE A 136 13.84 -20.56 2.57
CA ILE A 136 13.90 -21.76 1.69
C ILE A 136 14.52 -21.47 0.32
N ALA A 137 14.58 -20.19 -0.08
CA ALA A 137 15.32 -19.73 -1.25
C ALA A 137 15.77 -18.29 -1.07
N SER A 138 16.89 -17.90 -1.67
CA SER A 138 17.40 -16.53 -1.61
C SER A 138 18.28 -16.21 -2.80
N SER A 139 18.24 -14.98 -3.29
CA SER A 139 19.16 -14.42 -4.28
C SER A 139 20.14 -13.40 -3.68
N ALA A 140 20.34 -13.43 -2.37
CA ALA A 140 21.24 -12.51 -1.68
C ALA A 140 22.73 -12.65 -2.06
N ASP A 141 23.12 -13.82 -2.55
CA ASP A 141 24.49 -14.12 -3.03
C ASP A 141 24.94 -13.22 -4.18
N LYS A 142 23.98 -12.76 -5.03
CA LYS A 142 24.22 -11.83 -6.13
C LYS A 142 23.46 -10.51 -5.95
N THR A 143 23.34 -10.05 -4.72
CA THR A 143 22.69 -8.77 -4.38
C THR A 143 21.30 -8.65 -4.95
N PHE A 144 20.54 -9.77 -4.93
CA PHE A 144 19.15 -9.86 -5.40
C PHE A 144 18.95 -9.50 -6.89
N SER A 145 19.92 -9.79 -7.74
CA SER A 145 19.87 -9.50 -9.17
C SER A 145 19.20 -10.59 -10.02
N TYR A 146 18.62 -11.61 -9.39
CA TYR A 146 17.89 -12.70 -10.06
C TYR A 146 16.81 -13.26 -9.16
N ILE A 147 15.87 -14.01 -9.76
CA ILE A 147 14.87 -14.78 -9.04
C ILE A 147 15.38 -16.21 -8.91
N PRO A 148 15.44 -16.81 -7.71
CA PRO A 148 15.84 -18.21 -7.54
C PRO A 148 14.90 -19.14 -8.30
N ASP A 149 15.39 -20.29 -8.72
CA ASP A 149 14.51 -21.35 -9.21
C ASP A 149 13.57 -21.81 -8.08
N CYS A 150 12.26 -21.73 -8.35
CA CYS A 150 11.22 -22.06 -7.40
C CYS A 150 10.45 -23.34 -7.78
N SER A 151 10.94 -24.13 -8.75
CA SER A 151 10.26 -25.33 -9.24
C SER A 151 10.28 -26.51 -8.25
N ASP A 152 11.30 -26.58 -7.38
CA ASP A 152 11.44 -27.64 -6.36
C ASP A 152 12.00 -27.05 -5.06
N LEU A 153 11.13 -26.31 -4.35
CA LEU A 153 11.51 -25.68 -3.09
C LEU A 153 11.30 -26.64 -1.91
N PRO A 154 12.22 -26.65 -0.93
CA PRO A 154 12.09 -27.46 0.28
C PRO A 154 11.06 -26.84 1.24
N VAL A 155 9.79 -26.81 0.83
CA VAL A 155 8.69 -26.29 1.66
C VAL A 155 8.50 -27.21 2.87
N SER A 156 8.43 -26.62 4.06
CA SER A 156 8.22 -27.37 5.30
C SER A 156 6.81 -27.97 5.34
N GLU A 157 6.69 -29.24 5.72
CA GLU A 157 5.38 -29.93 5.80
C GLU A 157 4.42 -29.29 6.80
N ASP A 158 4.96 -28.66 7.85
CA ASP A 158 4.23 -27.98 8.91
C ASP A 158 4.15 -26.45 8.73
N ALA A 159 4.58 -25.93 7.58
CA ALA A 159 4.53 -24.50 7.29
C ALA A 159 3.08 -23.99 7.23
N ASP A 160 2.80 -22.95 7.99
CA ASP A 160 1.49 -22.28 7.99
C ASP A 160 1.27 -21.49 6.69
N TYR A 161 2.35 -21.01 6.07
CA TYR A 161 2.33 -20.29 4.79
C TYR A 161 3.74 -20.22 4.16
N VAL A 162 3.75 -19.94 2.86
CA VAL A 162 4.94 -19.53 2.11
C VAL A 162 4.82 -18.05 1.79
N TYR A 163 5.86 -17.28 2.07
CA TYR A 163 5.91 -15.84 1.84
C TYR A 163 6.79 -15.49 0.64
N ILE A 164 6.25 -14.66 -0.25
CA ILE A 164 6.98 -13.97 -1.30
C ILE A 164 6.78 -12.46 -1.18
N CYS A 165 7.76 -11.67 -1.60
CA CYS A 165 7.58 -10.26 -1.85
C CYS A 165 7.55 -10.03 -3.35
N GLU A 166 6.36 -9.74 -3.89
CA GLU A 166 6.16 -9.59 -5.33
C GLU A 166 6.99 -8.45 -5.91
N ASN A 167 7.18 -7.38 -5.14
CA ASN A 167 7.88 -6.19 -5.61
C ASN A 167 8.89 -5.68 -4.58
N ASN A 168 10.15 -6.08 -4.74
CA ASN A 168 11.26 -5.52 -3.99
C ASN A 168 11.76 -4.23 -4.69
N THR A 169 11.03 -3.14 -4.56
CA THR A 169 11.18 -1.86 -5.27
C THR A 169 12.59 -1.27 -5.33
N ILE A 170 13.53 -1.73 -4.49
CA ILE A 170 14.92 -1.27 -4.45
C ILE A 170 15.75 -1.89 -5.59
N TYR A 171 15.36 -3.07 -6.07
CA TYR A 171 16.14 -3.87 -7.01
C TYR A 171 15.51 -3.98 -8.41
N GLY A 172 14.30 -3.45 -8.61
CA GLY A 172 13.55 -3.46 -9.87
C GLY A 172 12.59 -4.60 -10.03
#